data_abb1a798a1ffb1f211eec6c5f0c1b8d8
#
_entry.id   abb1a798a1ffb1f211eec6c5f0c1b8d8
#
_cell.length_a   1.000
_cell.length_b   1.000
_cell.length_c   1.000
_cell.angle_alpha   90.00
_cell.angle_beta   90.00
_cell.angle_gamma   90.00
#
_symmetry.space_group_name_H-M   'P 1'
#
loop_
_entity.id
_entity.type
_entity.pdbx_description
1 polymer ?
#
loop_
_entity_poly.entity_id
_entity_poly.type
_entity_poly.pdbx_seq_one_letter_code
_entity_poly.pdbx_strand_id
1 'polypeptide(L)'
;MKYQLLSRIGKWVVFLLIIGLVPAYAQKKGKEKVNRLPDDLETLAGNPALLKKPEGLTVAAYAFPNYHPSALHNKIYSQGWTEYNLIRSARPWFEGHQQPRTPLLGELDESKPSTWETYNKLCKQSGIDVLIWDWYWYDGKPCLHEALENGFLEANNAKDVKFACMWTNHPWYVLYPTKRTDGSNAYPPSYDAPDFSKEECWKSLSYMISRYCHLDNYWKIDGKPVICIWDARRLETKLGVAGVKQLFAELTDYAKKMGHKGLHFHVTGFSCGNMKEEG
;
A
#
# COMPACT_ATOMS: atom_id res chain seq x y z
N MET A 1 -43.81 -36.97 -27.99
CA MET A 1 -42.85 -36.06 -28.66
C MET A 1 -43.18 -34.56 -28.52
N LYS A 2 -44.42 -34.11 -28.42
CA LYS A 2 -44.76 -32.67 -28.27
C LYS A 2 -44.33 -32.03 -26.91
N TYR A 3 -44.36 -32.77 -25.82
CA TYR A 3 -44.03 -32.25 -24.50
C TYR A 3 -42.52 -32.03 -24.26
N GLN A 4 -41.64 -32.72 -24.96
CA GLN A 4 -40.19 -32.52 -24.85
C GLN A 4 -39.71 -31.24 -25.58
N LEU A 5 -40.45 -30.80 -26.62
CA LEU A 5 -40.08 -29.60 -27.38
C LEU A 5 -40.40 -28.32 -26.60
N LEU A 6 -41.51 -28.27 -25.89
CA LEU A 6 -41.91 -27.14 -25.05
C LEU A 6 -40.99 -26.94 -23.84
N SER A 7 -40.48 -28.03 -23.24
CA SER A 7 -39.55 -27.94 -22.13
C SER A 7 -38.15 -27.38 -22.53
N ARG A 8 -37.75 -27.61 -23.78
CA ARG A 8 -36.50 -27.07 -24.32
C ARG A 8 -36.61 -25.58 -24.67
N ILE A 9 -37.73 -25.16 -25.26
CA ILE A 9 -37.96 -23.75 -25.61
C ILE A 9 -38.08 -22.89 -24.33
N GLY A 10 -38.77 -23.37 -23.30
CA GLY A 10 -38.92 -22.68 -22.03
C GLY A 10 -37.59 -22.45 -21.31
N LYS A 11 -36.67 -23.42 -21.35
CA LYS A 11 -35.33 -23.28 -20.75
C LYS A 11 -34.45 -22.25 -21.46
N TRP A 12 -34.54 -22.16 -22.78
CA TRP A 12 -33.77 -21.16 -23.54
C TRP A 12 -34.34 -19.75 -23.41
N VAL A 13 -35.64 -19.59 -23.34
CA VAL A 13 -36.28 -18.28 -23.12
C VAL A 13 -35.97 -17.74 -21.73
N VAL A 14 -35.95 -18.58 -20.68
CA VAL A 14 -35.56 -18.17 -19.32
C VAL A 14 -34.09 -17.80 -19.26
N PHE A 15 -33.22 -18.53 -19.97
CA PHE A 15 -31.77 -18.22 -19.98
C PHE A 15 -31.46 -16.90 -20.73
N LEU A 16 -32.16 -16.62 -21.83
CA LEU A 16 -32.04 -15.38 -22.59
C LEU A 16 -32.58 -14.15 -21.80
N LEU A 17 -33.69 -14.35 -21.08
CA LEU A 17 -34.23 -13.31 -20.19
C LEU A 17 -33.28 -12.95 -19.02
N ILE A 18 -32.62 -13.95 -18.44
CA ILE A 18 -31.61 -13.71 -17.37
C ILE A 18 -30.37 -13.00 -17.93
N ILE A 19 -29.89 -13.38 -19.12
CA ILE A 19 -28.76 -12.71 -19.77
C ILE A 19 -29.14 -11.30 -20.21
N GLY A 20 -30.35 -11.07 -20.66
CA GLY A 20 -30.84 -9.75 -21.05
C GLY A 20 -31.10 -8.80 -19.89
N LEU A 21 -31.46 -9.31 -18.71
CA LEU A 21 -31.70 -8.49 -17.51
C LEU A 21 -30.41 -8.05 -16.79
N VAL A 22 -29.37 -8.88 -16.83
CA VAL A 22 -28.09 -8.54 -16.17
C VAL A 22 -27.42 -7.28 -16.75
N PRO A 23 -27.31 -7.09 -18.08
CA PRO A 23 -26.79 -5.85 -18.65
C PRO A 23 -27.64 -4.62 -18.34
N ALA A 24 -28.97 -4.77 -18.36
CA ALA A 24 -29.89 -3.66 -18.09
C ALA A 24 -29.84 -3.21 -16.62
N TYR A 25 -29.66 -4.14 -15.69
CA TYR A 25 -29.51 -3.81 -14.27
C TYR A 25 -28.14 -3.16 -13.99
N ALA A 26 -27.08 -3.64 -14.61
CA ALA A 26 -25.74 -3.04 -14.51
C ALA A 26 -25.69 -1.63 -15.15
N GLN A 27 -26.38 -1.42 -16.31
CA GLN A 27 -26.47 -0.12 -16.93
C GLN A 27 -27.33 0.90 -16.13
N LYS A 28 -28.38 0.44 -15.45
CA LYS A 28 -29.22 1.31 -14.62
C LYS A 28 -28.50 1.80 -13.35
N LYS A 29 -27.62 0.97 -12.76
CA LYS A 29 -26.79 1.38 -11.62
C LYS A 29 -25.56 2.23 -12.03
N GLY A 30 -25.05 2.07 -13.25
CA GLY A 30 -23.96 2.90 -13.77
C GLY A 30 -24.33 4.37 -14.06
N LYS A 31 -25.59 4.76 -13.82
CA LYS A 31 -26.08 6.15 -13.90
C LYS A 31 -26.45 6.75 -12.54
N GLU A 32 -26.24 6.04 -11.43
CA GLU A 32 -26.20 6.75 -10.15
C GLU A 32 -25.07 7.77 -10.24
N LYS A 33 -25.45 9.04 -10.17
CA LYS A 33 -24.56 10.19 -10.14
C LYS A 33 -23.42 9.83 -9.22
N VAL A 34 -22.20 9.80 -9.76
CA VAL A 34 -21.00 9.94 -8.92
C VAL A 34 -21.32 11.12 -8.02
N ASN A 35 -21.56 10.86 -6.75
CA ASN A 35 -21.74 11.93 -5.79
C ASN A 35 -20.53 12.83 -5.95
N ARG A 36 -20.76 14.08 -6.39
CA ARG A 36 -19.70 15.08 -6.39
C ARG A 36 -19.09 15.04 -4.99
N LEU A 37 -17.77 15.07 -4.95
CA LEU A 37 -17.05 15.35 -3.72
C LEU A 37 -17.79 16.47 -3.01
N PRO A 38 -18.06 16.34 -1.70
CA PRO A 38 -18.49 17.49 -0.92
C PRO A 38 -17.52 18.64 -1.22
N ASP A 39 -18.05 19.81 -1.53
CA ASP A 39 -17.21 21.00 -1.80
C ASP A 39 -16.33 21.33 -0.58
N ASP A 40 -16.64 20.73 0.56
CA ASP A 40 -15.93 20.85 1.81
C ASP A 40 -15.41 19.48 2.29
N LEU A 41 -14.09 19.30 2.24
CA LEU A 41 -13.43 18.11 2.76
C LEU A 41 -13.64 17.92 4.27
N GLU A 42 -14.03 18.96 5.00
CA GLU A 42 -14.32 18.88 6.44
C GLU A 42 -15.52 17.97 6.71
N THR A 43 -16.50 17.90 5.79
CA THR A 43 -17.62 16.96 5.89
C THR A 43 -17.22 15.51 5.74
N LEU A 44 -16.10 15.22 5.03
CA LEU A 44 -15.56 13.86 4.88
C LEU A 44 -14.83 13.38 6.13
N ALA A 45 -14.17 14.26 6.84
CA ALA A 45 -13.41 13.94 8.04
C ALA A 45 -14.30 13.77 9.30
N GLY A 46 -15.61 14.01 9.19
CA GLY A 46 -16.51 13.99 10.33
C GLY A 46 -16.36 15.21 11.23
N ASN A 47 -16.91 15.15 12.43
CA ASN A 47 -16.80 16.25 13.39
C ASN A 47 -15.44 16.22 14.11
N PRO A 48 -14.51 17.16 13.83
CA PRO A 48 -13.19 17.18 14.46
C PRO A 48 -13.22 17.27 15.99
N ALA A 49 -14.33 17.78 16.57
CA ALA A 49 -14.49 17.85 18.02
C ALA A 49 -14.62 16.49 18.69
N LEU A 50 -15.00 15.44 17.92
CA LEU A 50 -15.07 14.06 18.41
C LEU A 50 -13.70 13.36 18.41
N LEU A 51 -12.71 13.93 17.73
CA LEU A 51 -11.38 13.35 17.53
C LEU A 51 -10.33 13.97 18.47
N LYS A 52 -10.72 14.39 19.69
CA LYS A 52 -9.77 14.85 20.69
C LYS A 52 -8.86 13.68 21.09
N LYS A 53 -7.72 13.63 20.44
CA LYS A 53 -6.65 12.69 20.77
C LYS A 53 -6.06 13.04 22.14
N PRO A 54 -5.82 12.04 23.04
CA PRO A 54 -5.10 12.28 24.28
C PRO A 54 -3.75 12.94 24.03
N GLU A 55 -3.36 13.84 24.93
CA GLU A 55 -2.04 14.49 24.87
C GLU A 55 -0.93 13.42 24.91
N GLY A 56 0.10 13.58 24.10
CA GLY A 56 1.23 12.65 24.00
C GLY A 56 0.99 11.40 23.16
N LEU A 57 -0.25 11.15 22.69
CA LEU A 57 -0.53 10.03 21.79
C LEU A 57 -0.09 10.36 20.36
N THR A 58 0.72 9.51 19.76
CA THR A 58 1.04 9.53 18.33
C THR A 58 0.24 8.45 17.60
N VAL A 59 -0.51 8.84 16.59
CA VAL A 59 -1.27 7.91 15.74
C VAL A 59 -0.56 7.76 14.41
N ALA A 60 -0.16 6.51 14.08
CA ALA A 60 0.47 6.18 12.83
C ALA A 60 -0.44 5.29 11.98
N ALA A 61 -0.46 5.51 10.67
CA ALA A 61 -1.16 4.68 9.70
C ALA A 61 -0.21 4.17 8.64
N TYR A 62 -0.43 2.95 8.14
CA TYR A 62 0.33 2.43 7.01
C TYR A 62 -0.13 3.07 5.71
N ALA A 63 0.83 3.38 4.82
CA ALA A 63 0.61 3.90 3.48
C ALA A 63 1.15 2.93 2.44
N PHE A 64 0.25 2.37 1.64
CA PHE A 64 0.57 1.43 0.57
C PHE A 64 0.61 2.16 -0.77
N PRO A 65 1.79 2.40 -1.38
CA PRO A 65 1.96 3.29 -2.53
C PRO A 65 1.71 2.57 -3.86
N ASN A 66 0.51 2.09 -4.13
CA ASN A 66 0.23 1.24 -5.29
C ASN A 66 -0.79 1.84 -6.28
N TYR A 67 -1.27 3.06 -6.01
CA TYR A 67 -2.31 3.72 -6.79
C TYR A 67 -1.75 4.74 -7.78
N HIS A 68 -0.60 4.43 -8.39
CA HIS A 68 0.02 5.21 -9.45
C HIS A 68 0.70 4.30 -10.48
N PRO A 69 0.86 4.74 -11.75
CA PRO A 69 1.65 4.01 -12.73
C PRO A 69 3.13 4.00 -12.33
N SER A 70 3.77 2.84 -12.44
CA SER A 70 5.19 2.70 -12.14
C SER A 70 5.90 1.81 -13.15
N ALA A 71 7.24 1.88 -13.17
CA ALA A 71 8.04 1.01 -14.01
C ALA A 71 7.84 -0.48 -13.65
N LEU A 72 7.68 -0.78 -12.35
CA LEU A 72 7.39 -2.13 -11.87
C LEU A 72 6.05 -2.63 -12.41
N HIS A 73 4.98 -1.85 -12.27
CA HIS A 73 3.66 -2.22 -12.76
C HIS A 73 3.63 -2.42 -14.28
N ASN A 74 4.26 -1.51 -15.02
CA ASN A 74 4.34 -1.60 -16.47
C ASN A 74 5.06 -2.88 -16.94
N LYS A 75 6.08 -3.31 -16.20
CA LYS A 75 6.84 -4.53 -16.50
C LYS A 75 6.04 -5.81 -16.19
N ILE A 76 5.30 -5.81 -15.08
CA ILE A 76 4.62 -7.01 -14.58
C ILE A 76 3.23 -7.16 -15.19
N TYR A 77 2.45 -6.09 -15.27
CA TYR A 77 1.04 -6.14 -15.64
C TYR A 77 0.78 -5.59 -17.05
N SER A 78 0.70 -4.27 -17.18
CA SER A 78 0.50 -3.58 -18.44
C SER A 78 0.89 -2.10 -18.30
N GLN A 79 1.10 -1.43 -19.44
CA GLN A 79 1.37 -0.01 -19.45
C GLN A 79 0.24 0.78 -18.76
N GLY A 80 0.62 1.62 -17.79
CA GLY A 80 -0.31 2.45 -17.03
C GLY A 80 -1.16 1.72 -15.97
N TRP A 81 -0.82 0.47 -15.65
CA TRP A 81 -1.52 -0.27 -14.61
C TRP A 81 -1.33 0.36 -13.24
N THR A 82 -2.42 0.36 -12.45
CA THR A 82 -2.44 0.74 -11.03
C THR A 82 -3.37 -0.21 -10.27
N GLU A 83 -3.35 -0.17 -8.94
CA GLU A 83 -4.26 -0.96 -8.10
C GLU A 83 -5.74 -0.66 -8.38
N TYR A 84 -6.09 0.51 -8.95
CA TYR A 84 -7.45 0.80 -9.40
C TYR A 84 -7.97 -0.19 -10.45
N ASN A 85 -7.07 -0.84 -11.20
CA ASN A 85 -7.46 -1.90 -12.14
C ASN A 85 -8.15 -3.07 -11.43
N LEU A 86 -7.70 -3.42 -10.22
CA LEU A 86 -8.33 -4.46 -9.39
C LEU A 86 -9.69 -3.99 -8.88
N ILE A 87 -9.78 -2.75 -8.38
CA ILE A 87 -11.04 -2.17 -7.91
C ILE A 87 -12.07 -2.18 -9.03
N ARG A 88 -11.72 -1.69 -10.22
CA ARG A 88 -12.62 -1.69 -11.39
C ARG A 88 -13.04 -3.08 -11.84
N SER A 89 -12.19 -4.08 -11.63
CA SER A 89 -12.46 -5.47 -12.01
C SER A 89 -13.31 -6.24 -10.99
N ALA A 90 -13.52 -5.72 -9.80
CA ALA A 90 -14.28 -6.37 -8.75
C ALA A 90 -15.72 -6.66 -9.17
N ARG A 91 -16.28 -7.77 -8.69
CA ARG A 91 -17.64 -8.23 -8.99
C ARG A 91 -18.37 -8.59 -7.70
N PRO A 92 -19.69 -8.39 -7.63
CA PRO A 92 -20.49 -8.93 -6.54
C PRO A 92 -20.38 -10.46 -6.47
N TRP A 93 -20.18 -10.99 -5.27
CA TRP A 93 -20.10 -12.43 -5.00
C TRP A 93 -21.45 -13.02 -4.54
N PHE A 94 -22.34 -12.16 -4.03
CA PHE A 94 -23.67 -12.52 -3.53
C PHE A 94 -24.62 -11.33 -3.69
N GLU A 95 -25.90 -11.57 -3.55
CA GLU A 95 -26.93 -10.52 -3.62
C GLU A 95 -26.70 -9.46 -2.52
N GLY A 96 -26.75 -8.19 -2.89
CA GLY A 96 -26.47 -7.07 -1.98
C GLY A 96 -25.00 -6.74 -1.77
N HIS A 97 -24.06 -7.56 -2.26
CA HIS A 97 -22.63 -7.23 -2.21
C HIS A 97 -22.30 -6.05 -3.13
N GLN A 98 -22.00 -4.92 -2.56
CA GLN A 98 -21.70 -3.68 -3.30
C GLN A 98 -20.27 -3.72 -3.87
N GLN A 99 -20.13 -4.08 -5.14
CA GLN A 99 -18.87 -4.06 -5.89
C GLN A 99 -19.17 -3.68 -7.37
N PRO A 100 -18.20 -3.00 -8.05
CA PRO A 100 -16.99 -2.40 -7.50
C PRO A 100 -17.30 -1.18 -6.62
N ARG A 101 -16.44 -0.91 -5.62
CA ARG A 101 -16.54 0.32 -4.82
C ARG A 101 -15.66 1.38 -5.45
N THR A 102 -16.26 2.44 -5.96
CA THR A 102 -15.52 3.60 -6.45
C THR A 102 -15.06 4.46 -5.25
N PRO A 103 -13.77 4.83 -5.20
CA PRO A 103 -13.29 5.75 -4.16
C PRO A 103 -14.06 7.07 -4.17
N LEU A 104 -14.41 7.60 -3.01
CA LEU A 104 -15.16 8.86 -2.90
C LEU A 104 -14.39 10.04 -3.49
N LEU A 105 -13.08 10.06 -3.34
CA LEU A 105 -12.19 11.08 -3.90
C LEU A 105 -11.86 10.86 -5.39
N GLY A 106 -12.40 9.80 -5.99
CA GLY A 106 -12.01 9.38 -7.33
C GLY A 106 -10.71 8.59 -7.33
N GLU A 107 -10.23 8.29 -8.52
CA GLU A 107 -8.97 7.58 -8.75
C GLU A 107 -7.81 8.59 -8.81
N LEU A 108 -7.26 8.92 -7.66
CA LEU A 108 -6.16 9.88 -7.54
C LEU A 108 -4.82 9.21 -7.80
N ASP A 109 -3.98 9.83 -8.63
CA ASP A 109 -2.61 9.37 -8.90
C ASP A 109 -1.68 9.76 -7.74
N GLU A 110 -1.21 8.77 -6.98
CA GLU A 110 -0.35 8.98 -5.81
C GLU A 110 1.05 9.51 -6.14
N SER A 111 1.48 9.47 -7.39
CA SER A 111 2.73 10.12 -7.81
C SER A 111 2.61 11.65 -7.95
N LYS A 112 1.43 12.23 -7.69
CA LYS A 112 1.18 13.67 -7.82
C LYS A 112 1.14 14.36 -6.48
N PRO A 113 1.81 15.52 -6.31
CA PRO A 113 1.76 16.32 -5.09
C PRO A 113 0.35 16.69 -4.66
N SER A 114 -0.53 17.06 -5.60
CA SER A 114 -1.91 17.46 -5.30
C SER A 114 -2.74 16.35 -4.66
N THR A 115 -2.46 15.09 -4.95
CA THR A 115 -3.07 13.94 -4.27
C THR A 115 -2.70 13.94 -2.79
N TRP A 116 -1.42 14.13 -2.51
CA TRP A 116 -0.93 14.11 -1.12
C TRP A 116 -1.27 15.39 -0.36
N GLU A 117 -1.46 16.53 -1.04
CA GLU A 117 -2.04 17.72 -0.41
C GLU A 117 -3.44 17.41 0.16
N THR A 118 -4.24 16.66 -0.59
CA THR A 118 -5.56 16.20 -0.14
C THR A 118 -5.44 15.17 0.99
N TYR A 119 -4.60 14.14 0.84
CA TYR A 119 -4.46 13.09 1.84
C TYR A 119 -3.85 13.59 3.14
N ASN A 120 -2.86 14.47 3.10
CA ASN A 120 -2.26 15.07 4.29
C ASN A 120 -3.27 15.94 5.06
N LYS A 121 -4.12 16.69 4.34
CA LYS A 121 -5.21 17.44 4.98
C LYS A 121 -6.16 16.50 5.70
N LEU A 122 -6.57 15.39 5.07
CA LEU A 122 -7.45 14.39 5.69
C LEU A 122 -6.77 13.70 6.88
N CYS A 123 -5.50 13.33 6.78
CA CYS A 123 -4.72 12.76 7.88
C CYS A 123 -4.75 13.69 9.10
N LYS A 124 -4.44 14.98 8.89
CA LYS A 124 -4.41 15.96 9.96
C LYS A 124 -5.79 16.15 10.60
N GLN A 125 -6.84 16.23 9.80
CA GLN A 125 -8.22 16.34 10.26
C GLN A 125 -8.69 15.11 11.04
N SER A 126 -8.19 13.92 10.67
CA SER A 126 -8.49 12.64 11.32
C SER A 126 -7.57 12.28 12.48
N GLY A 127 -6.63 13.17 12.86
CA GLY A 127 -5.71 12.95 13.98
C GLY A 127 -4.59 11.96 13.70
N ILE A 128 -4.30 11.65 12.42
CA ILE A 128 -3.17 10.84 11.99
C ILE A 128 -1.92 11.73 11.95
N ASP A 129 -0.88 11.37 12.69
CA ASP A 129 0.36 12.14 12.82
C ASP A 129 1.47 11.63 11.90
N VAL A 130 1.45 10.33 11.58
CA VAL A 130 2.54 9.65 10.89
C VAL A 130 1.99 8.72 9.82
N LEU A 131 2.60 8.72 8.65
CA LEU A 131 2.43 7.69 7.62
C LEU A 131 3.64 6.77 7.61
N ILE A 132 3.42 5.47 7.80
CA ILE A 132 4.44 4.43 7.67
C ILE A 132 4.31 3.87 6.27
N TRP A 133 5.28 4.19 5.43
CA TRP A 133 5.27 3.85 4.01
C TRP A 133 5.76 2.43 3.78
N ASP A 134 4.96 1.61 3.09
CA ASP A 134 5.44 0.38 2.48
C ASP A 134 6.50 0.74 1.44
N TRP A 135 7.76 0.47 1.78
CA TRP A 135 8.91 0.80 0.94
C TRP A 135 9.51 -0.48 0.39
N TYR A 136 9.64 -0.53 -0.92
CA TYR A 136 10.08 -1.73 -1.65
C TYR A 136 11.47 -1.56 -2.21
N TRP A 137 12.22 -2.66 -2.20
CA TRP A 137 13.57 -2.74 -2.74
C TRP A 137 13.73 -4.05 -3.50
N TYR A 138 13.88 -3.96 -4.82
CA TYR A 138 14.08 -5.10 -5.70
C TYR A 138 15.19 -4.80 -6.70
N ASP A 139 15.95 -5.81 -7.12
CA ASP A 139 17.05 -5.68 -8.09
C ASP A 139 18.05 -4.57 -7.69
N GLY A 140 18.35 -4.44 -6.40
CA GLY A 140 19.33 -3.48 -5.87
C GLY A 140 18.91 -2.01 -5.93
N LYS A 141 17.60 -1.70 -6.04
CA LYS A 141 17.07 -0.34 -6.13
C LYS A 141 15.67 -0.21 -5.52
N PRO A 142 15.25 1.01 -5.13
CA PRO A 142 13.88 1.26 -4.68
C PRO A 142 12.87 1.06 -5.80
N CYS A 143 11.68 0.58 -5.45
CA CYS A 143 10.54 0.41 -6.35
C CYS A 143 9.30 1.07 -5.72
N LEU A 144 8.33 1.50 -6.56
CA LEU A 144 7.11 2.20 -6.15
C LEU A 144 7.37 3.44 -5.28
N HIS A 145 8.56 4.01 -5.39
CA HIS A 145 8.98 5.15 -4.58
C HIS A 145 8.42 6.49 -5.09
N GLU A 146 7.82 6.50 -6.28
CA GLU A 146 7.31 7.70 -6.92
C GLU A 146 6.18 8.36 -6.11
N ALA A 147 5.34 7.57 -5.44
CA ALA A 147 4.29 8.10 -4.56
C ALA A 147 4.88 8.84 -3.36
N LEU A 148 5.96 8.32 -2.77
CA LEU A 148 6.67 8.98 -1.68
C LEU A 148 7.46 10.19 -2.19
N GLU A 149 8.34 9.98 -3.20
CA GLU A 149 9.32 10.98 -3.61
C GLU A 149 8.72 12.10 -4.45
N ASN A 150 7.90 11.76 -5.46
CA ASN A 150 7.33 12.74 -6.37
C ASN A 150 5.95 13.25 -5.89
N GLY A 151 5.25 12.44 -5.10
CA GLY A 151 3.95 12.77 -4.56
C GLY A 151 4.04 13.44 -3.19
N PHE A 152 4.24 12.62 -2.14
CA PHE A 152 4.17 13.07 -0.75
C PHE A 152 5.22 14.13 -0.39
N LEU A 153 6.50 13.90 -0.71
CA LEU A 153 7.58 14.81 -0.32
C LEU A 153 7.54 16.15 -1.07
N GLU A 154 6.95 16.18 -2.27
CA GLU A 154 6.78 17.39 -3.07
C GLU A 154 5.45 18.12 -2.80
N ALA A 155 4.58 17.57 -1.95
CA ALA A 155 3.33 18.24 -1.57
C ALA A 155 3.61 19.49 -0.72
N ASN A 156 2.89 20.60 -0.98
CA ASN A 156 3.08 21.86 -0.28
C ASN A 156 2.87 21.74 1.26
N ASN A 157 2.05 20.77 1.68
CA ASN A 157 1.75 20.46 3.08
C ASN A 157 2.42 19.16 3.58
N ALA A 158 3.50 18.70 2.95
CA ALA A 158 4.23 17.50 3.34
C ALA A 158 4.69 17.52 4.81
N LYS A 159 4.98 18.72 5.36
CA LYS A 159 5.43 18.89 6.74
C LYS A 159 4.31 18.78 7.78
N ASP A 160 3.05 18.76 7.36
CA ASP A 160 1.90 18.62 8.25
C ASP A 160 1.77 17.19 8.81
N VAL A 161 2.33 16.21 8.11
CA VAL A 161 2.31 14.79 8.48
C VAL A 161 3.74 14.26 8.49
N LYS A 162 4.12 13.57 9.56
CA LYS A 162 5.41 12.88 9.62
C LYS A 162 5.35 11.59 8.80
N PHE A 163 6.51 11.05 8.46
CA PHE A 163 6.59 9.76 7.81
C PHE A 163 7.76 8.91 8.30
N ALA A 164 7.63 7.61 8.13
CA ALA A 164 8.71 6.63 8.27
C ALA A 164 8.61 5.63 7.12
N CYS A 165 9.71 4.97 6.79
CA CYS A 165 9.72 3.92 5.79
C CYS A 165 9.73 2.55 6.46
N MET A 166 8.93 1.63 5.93
CA MET A 166 8.93 0.22 6.29
C MET A 166 9.49 -0.58 5.12
N TRP A 167 10.63 -1.23 5.32
CA TRP A 167 11.11 -2.16 4.31
C TRP A 167 10.16 -3.35 4.23
N THR A 168 9.35 -3.37 3.16
CA THR A 168 8.38 -4.40 2.87
C THR A 168 9.10 -5.55 2.15
N ASN A 169 9.86 -6.29 2.95
CA ASN A 169 10.84 -7.28 2.54
C ASN A 169 10.23 -8.64 2.22
N HIS A 170 9.35 -8.69 1.23
CA HIS A 170 8.74 -9.93 0.72
C HIS A 170 8.79 -9.98 -0.81
N PRO A 171 8.61 -11.17 -1.45
CA PRO A 171 8.45 -11.25 -2.90
C PRO A 171 7.25 -10.44 -3.37
N TRP A 172 7.35 -9.85 -4.55
CA TRP A 172 6.18 -9.25 -5.17
C TRP A 172 5.31 -10.33 -5.81
N TYR A 173 4.05 -10.37 -5.44
CA TYR A 173 3.10 -11.32 -5.99
C TYR A 173 2.23 -10.68 -7.06
N VAL A 174 1.98 -11.40 -8.17
CA VAL A 174 1.01 -10.98 -9.17
C VAL A 174 -0.39 -11.24 -8.63
N LEU A 175 -1.19 -10.19 -8.56
CA LEU A 175 -2.54 -10.26 -8.01
C LEU A 175 -3.54 -10.72 -9.08
N TYR A 176 -4.29 -11.77 -8.78
CA TYR A 176 -5.43 -12.19 -9.58
C TYR A 176 -6.58 -11.16 -9.43
N PRO A 177 -7.36 -10.82 -10.48
CA PRO A 177 -7.43 -11.44 -11.81
C PRO A 177 -6.59 -10.72 -12.90
N THR A 178 -5.59 -9.98 -12.52
CA THR A 178 -4.78 -9.19 -13.48
C THR A 178 -3.95 -10.11 -14.38
N LYS A 179 -4.01 -9.88 -15.69
CA LYS A 179 -3.15 -10.56 -16.65
C LYS A 179 -1.76 -9.94 -16.62
N ARG A 180 -0.75 -10.79 -16.74
CA ARG A 180 0.63 -10.37 -16.92
C ARG A 180 0.88 -9.87 -18.34
N THR A 181 1.98 -9.15 -18.54
CA THR A 181 2.41 -8.67 -19.88
C THR A 181 2.66 -9.80 -20.87
N ASP A 182 3.05 -11.00 -20.39
CA ASP A 182 3.19 -12.20 -21.21
C ASP A 182 1.86 -12.91 -21.54
N GLY A 183 0.73 -12.33 -21.10
CA GLY A 183 -0.60 -12.89 -21.32
C GLY A 183 -0.95 -14.08 -20.42
N SER A 184 -0.05 -14.54 -19.58
CA SER A 184 -0.30 -15.65 -18.66
C SER A 184 -1.12 -15.20 -17.45
N ASN A 185 -1.91 -16.16 -16.90
CA ASN A 185 -2.56 -16.02 -15.60
C ASN A 185 -1.81 -16.83 -14.54
N ALA A 186 -0.59 -17.28 -14.84
CA ALA A 186 0.14 -18.14 -13.95
C ALA A 186 0.46 -17.43 -12.63
N TYR A 187 0.05 -18.04 -11.56
CA TYR A 187 0.46 -17.71 -10.21
C TYR A 187 1.61 -18.65 -9.84
N PRO A 188 2.62 -18.25 -9.30
CA PRO A 188 3.35 -17.00 -9.12
C PRO A 188 4.71 -17.05 -9.85
N PRO A 189 5.67 -16.36 -9.48
CA PRO A 189 5.91 -15.05 -8.89
C PRO A 189 6.52 -14.16 -9.96
N SER A 190 6.35 -12.92 -9.80
CA SER A 190 6.87 -12.00 -10.80
C SER A 190 8.15 -11.33 -10.41
N TYR A 191 8.44 -11.27 -9.14
CA TYR A 191 9.72 -10.78 -8.64
C TYR A 191 10.19 -11.66 -7.49
N ASP A 192 11.41 -12.11 -7.57
CA ASP A 192 12.05 -12.85 -6.50
C ASP A 192 12.08 -12.00 -5.22
N ALA A 193 12.08 -12.70 -4.08
CA ALA A 193 12.35 -12.04 -2.82
C ALA A 193 13.67 -11.27 -2.92
N PRO A 194 13.81 -10.13 -2.22
CA PRO A 194 15.11 -9.50 -2.07
C PRO A 194 16.15 -10.54 -1.66
N ASP A 195 17.35 -10.44 -2.18
CA ASP A 195 18.47 -11.22 -1.64
C ASP A 195 18.74 -10.71 -0.21
N PHE A 196 18.48 -11.53 0.79
CA PHE A 196 18.71 -11.22 2.19
C PHE A 196 20.17 -11.47 2.63
N SER A 197 21.13 -11.44 1.69
CA SER A 197 22.54 -11.37 2.05
C SER A 197 22.80 -10.13 2.92
N LYS A 198 23.80 -10.19 3.78
CA LYS A 198 24.16 -9.04 4.64
C LYS A 198 24.45 -7.79 3.81
N GLU A 199 25.08 -7.95 2.65
CA GLU A 199 25.40 -6.87 1.73
C GLU A 199 24.15 -6.19 1.19
N GLU A 200 23.18 -6.96 0.69
CA GLU A 200 21.94 -6.41 0.13
C GLU A 200 21.06 -5.77 1.22
N CYS A 201 20.98 -6.38 2.39
CA CYS A 201 20.29 -5.79 3.55
C CYS A 201 20.93 -4.47 3.97
N TRP A 202 22.26 -4.42 4.00
CA TRP A 202 23.00 -3.19 4.28
C TRP A 202 22.71 -2.12 3.22
N LYS A 203 22.78 -2.46 1.95
CA LYS A 203 22.58 -1.55 0.82
C LYS A 203 21.18 -0.93 0.85
N SER A 204 20.14 -1.75 1.01
CA SER A 204 18.76 -1.28 1.05
C SER A 204 18.49 -0.36 2.24
N LEU A 205 18.89 -0.77 3.45
CA LEU A 205 18.62 -0.01 4.68
C LEU A 205 19.50 1.23 4.79
N SER A 206 20.77 1.17 4.39
CA SER A 206 21.64 2.35 4.36
C SER A 206 21.18 3.39 3.34
N TYR A 207 20.65 2.94 2.19
CA TYR A 207 19.99 3.83 1.23
C TYR A 207 18.80 4.55 1.88
N MET A 208 17.90 3.81 2.53
CA MET A 208 16.74 4.38 3.23
C MET A 208 17.18 5.42 4.27
N ILE A 209 18.19 5.10 5.08
CA ILE A 209 18.72 6.02 6.11
C ILE A 209 19.27 7.28 5.47
N SER A 210 20.14 7.16 4.46
CA SER A 210 20.78 8.30 3.82
C SER A 210 19.81 9.17 3.04
N ARG A 211 18.80 8.55 2.42
CA ARG A 211 17.86 9.23 1.53
C ARG A 211 16.79 10.01 2.29
N TYR A 212 16.30 9.45 3.42
CA TYR A 212 15.09 9.98 4.04
C TYR A 212 15.27 10.46 5.49
N CYS A 213 16.12 9.82 6.30
CA CYS A 213 16.15 10.07 7.75
C CYS A 213 16.60 11.50 8.15
N HIS A 214 17.27 12.22 7.26
CA HIS A 214 17.68 13.60 7.49
C HIS A 214 16.53 14.61 7.33
N LEU A 215 15.44 14.24 6.65
CA LEU A 215 14.33 15.13 6.39
C LEU A 215 13.63 15.54 7.69
N ASP A 216 13.15 16.79 7.73
CA ASP A 216 12.55 17.40 8.94
C ASP A 216 11.32 16.65 9.43
N ASN A 217 10.48 16.20 8.50
CA ASN A 217 9.24 15.47 8.75
C ASN A 217 9.42 13.95 8.85
N TYR A 218 10.68 13.44 8.77
CA TYR A 218 10.91 12.02 9.05
C TYR A 218 10.64 11.73 10.53
N TRP A 219 9.86 10.66 10.81
CA TRP A 219 9.48 10.34 12.18
C TRP A 219 10.66 9.87 12.99
N LYS A 220 10.85 10.53 14.14
CA LYS A 220 11.93 10.24 15.09
C LYS A 220 11.34 10.05 16.48
N ILE A 221 11.78 9.04 17.18
CA ILE A 221 11.50 8.80 18.61
C ILE A 221 12.78 9.07 19.39
N ASP A 222 12.74 9.99 20.33
CA ASP A 222 13.91 10.45 21.12
C ASP A 222 15.12 10.89 20.26
N GLY A 223 14.81 11.44 19.07
CA GLY A 223 15.81 11.88 18.10
C GLY A 223 16.44 10.75 17.29
N LYS A 224 15.90 9.54 17.37
CA LYS A 224 16.30 8.37 16.57
C LYS A 224 15.30 8.17 15.45
N PRO A 225 15.70 8.20 14.16
CA PRO A 225 14.82 7.85 13.05
C PRO A 225 14.22 6.45 13.23
N VAL A 226 12.92 6.33 12.91
CA VAL A 226 12.21 5.06 12.96
C VAL A 226 12.40 4.32 11.65
N ILE A 227 12.94 3.12 11.71
CA ILE A 227 13.08 2.19 10.59
C ILE A 227 12.16 1.01 10.85
N CYS A 228 11.18 0.78 9.96
CA CYS A 228 10.29 -0.35 10.09
C CYS A 228 10.75 -1.50 9.20
N ILE A 229 10.61 -2.74 9.70
CA ILE A 229 10.88 -3.98 8.98
C ILE A 229 9.59 -4.81 8.96
N TRP A 230 9.14 -5.22 7.78
CA TRP A 230 7.90 -5.99 7.63
C TRP A 230 8.03 -7.40 8.23
N ASP A 231 9.06 -8.14 7.85
CA ASP A 231 9.28 -9.53 8.32
C ASP A 231 10.75 -9.75 8.72
N ALA A 232 11.03 -9.60 10.00
CA ALA A 232 12.38 -9.83 10.54
C ALA A 232 12.81 -11.30 10.48
N ARG A 233 11.87 -12.26 10.48
CA ARG A 233 12.22 -13.69 10.40
C ARG A 233 12.90 -14.07 9.08
N ARG A 234 12.62 -13.33 8.01
CA ARG A 234 13.33 -13.51 6.73
C ARG A 234 14.80 -13.16 6.86
N LEU A 235 15.10 -12.09 7.60
CA LEU A 235 16.49 -11.70 7.93
C LEU A 235 17.15 -12.76 8.82
N GLU A 236 16.46 -13.19 9.87
CA GLU A 236 16.95 -14.21 10.80
C GLU A 236 17.19 -15.55 10.11
N THR A 237 16.32 -15.96 9.20
CA THR A 237 16.49 -17.22 8.44
C THR A 237 17.74 -17.18 7.60
N LYS A 238 18.12 -16.03 7.06
CA LYS A 238 19.29 -15.90 6.18
C LYS A 238 20.58 -15.58 6.94
N LEU A 239 20.51 -14.69 7.93
CA LEU A 239 21.67 -14.14 8.64
C LEU A 239 21.90 -14.77 10.02
N GLY A 240 20.90 -15.48 10.55
CA GLY A 240 20.84 -15.86 11.96
C GLY A 240 20.62 -14.66 12.88
N VAL A 241 20.23 -14.93 14.12
CA VAL A 241 19.98 -13.87 15.15
C VAL A 241 21.22 -12.98 15.35
N ALA A 242 22.40 -13.59 15.45
CA ALA A 242 23.66 -12.85 15.61
C ALA A 242 23.96 -11.92 14.42
N GLY A 243 23.70 -12.39 13.19
CA GLY A 243 23.89 -11.62 11.97
C GLY A 243 22.94 -10.42 11.87
N VAL A 244 21.67 -10.59 12.29
CA VAL A 244 20.70 -9.49 12.35
C VAL A 244 21.10 -8.46 13.41
N LYS A 245 21.48 -8.90 14.62
CA LYS A 245 22.00 -7.99 15.68
C LYS A 245 23.22 -7.19 15.19
N GLN A 246 24.15 -7.85 14.51
CA GLN A 246 25.33 -7.17 13.94
C GLN A 246 24.92 -6.15 12.86
N LEU A 247 24.04 -6.52 11.93
CA LEU A 247 23.54 -5.60 10.88
C LEU A 247 22.88 -4.35 11.49
N PHE A 248 22.02 -4.52 12.49
CA PHE A 248 21.34 -3.40 13.13
C PHE A 248 22.30 -2.51 13.92
N ALA A 249 23.33 -3.08 14.57
CA ALA A 249 24.38 -2.32 15.22
C ALA A 249 25.17 -1.47 14.22
N GLU A 250 25.60 -2.07 13.11
CA GLU A 250 26.35 -1.38 12.04
C GLU A 250 25.51 -0.24 11.42
N LEU A 251 24.22 -0.47 11.14
CA LEU A 251 23.31 0.55 10.62
C LEU A 251 23.09 1.68 11.64
N THR A 252 23.01 1.34 12.92
CA THR A 252 22.90 2.34 14.01
C THR A 252 24.13 3.22 14.06
N ASP A 253 25.32 2.64 13.93
CA ASP A 253 26.58 3.41 13.90
C ASP A 253 26.71 4.24 12.62
N TYR A 254 26.22 3.73 11.49
CA TYR A 254 26.13 4.52 10.27
C TYR A 254 25.21 5.75 10.45
N ALA A 255 24.02 5.57 11.04
CA ALA A 255 23.12 6.68 11.34
C ALA A 255 23.73 7.71 12.30
N LYS A 256 24.51 7.28 13.33
CA LYS A 256 25.23 8.18 14.20
C LYS A 256 26.27 9.01 13.45
N LYS A 257 27.01 8.42 12.52
CA LYS A 257 27.96 9.14 11.66
C LYS A 257 27.27 10.18 10.77
N MET A 258 26.00 10.01 10.47
CA MET A 258 25.15 10.96 9.75
C MET A 258 24.51 12.03 10.69
N GLY A 259 24.83 12.05 11.97
CA GLY A 259 24.35 13.05 12.94
C GLY A 259 23.07 12.66 13.69
N HIS A 260 22.56 11.44 13.53
CA HIS A 260 21.42 10.95 14.31
C HIS A 260 21.85 10.40 15.68
N LYS A 261 20.93 10.34 16.65
CA LYS A 261 21.21 9.75 17.97
C LYS A 261 21.29 8.21 17.96
N GLY A 262 21.10 7.58 16.81
CA GLY A 262 20.99 6.15 16.57
C GLY A 262 19.77 5.86 15.73
N LEU A 263 19.25 4.64 15.79
CA LEU A 263 18.02 4.23 15.11
C LEU A 263 17.02 3.66 16.11
N HIS A 264 15.74 3.76 15.77
CA HIS A 264 14.65 3.05 16.43
C HIS A 264 14.07 2.02 15.44
N PHE A 265 14.34 0.74 15.69
CA PHE A 265 13.79 -0.32 14.85
C PHE A 265 12.40 -0.71 15.34
N HIS A 266 11.45 -0.75 14.42
CA HIS A 266 10.11 -1.25 14.61
C HIS A 266 9.89 -2.46 13.71
N VAL A 267 9.49 -3.59 14.29
CA VAL A 267 9.24 -4.83 13.54
C VAL A 267 7.76 -5.13 13.57
N THR A 268 7.14 -5.26 12.39
CA THR A 268 5.79 -5.77 12.25
C THR A 268 5.88 -7.30 12.15
N GLY A 269 5.67 -8.00 13.27
CA GLY A 269 5.82 -9.45 13.29
C GLY A 269 4.48 -10.18 13.20
N PHE A 270 4.40 -11.22 12.37
CA PHE A 270 3.27 -12.15 12.36
C PHE A 270 3.28 -13.14 13.55
N SER A 271 4.31 -13.14 14.38
CA SER A 271 4.34 -13.94 15.60
C SER A 271 5.26 -13.32 16.66
N CYS A 272 4.68 -12.61 17.59
CA CYS A 272 5.36 -12.16 18.80
C CYS A 272 5.49 -13.28 19.86
N GLY A 273 5.19 -14.54 19.51
CA GLY A 273 5.13 -15.65 20.46
C GLY A 273 6.47 -15.99 21.11
N ASN A 274 7.57 -15.84 20.39
CA ASN A 274 8.90 -16.29 20.85
C ASN A 274 9.87 -15.13 21.14
N MET A 275 9.48 -13.88 20.96
CA MET A 275 10.38 -12.74 21.21
C MET A 275 10.62 -12.43 22.70
N LYS A 276 9.94 -13.13 23.61
CA LYS A 276 10.14 -12.93 25.07
C LYS A 276 11.37 -13.64 25.64
N GLU A 277 11.93 -14.61 24.90
CA GLU A 277 13.04 -15.42 25.39
C GLU A 277 14.42 -14.98 24.86
N GLU A 278 14.47 -14.05 23.90
CA GLU A 278 15.70 -13.65 23.19
C GLU A 278 16.05 -12.16 23.34
N GLY A 279 15.42 -11.45 24.26
CA GLY A 279 15.62 -10.00 24.51
C GLY A 279 16.91 -9.67 25.24
#